data_2b11160c74498c3516dc1c4f350c278b
#
_entry.id   2b11160c74498c3516dc1c4f350c278b
#
_cell.length_a   1.000
_cell.length_b   1.000
_cell.length_c   1.000
_cell.angle_alpha   90.00
_cell.angle_beta   90.00
_cell.angle_gamma   90.00
#
_symmetry.space_group_name_H-M   'P 1'
#
loop_
_entity.id
_entity.type
_entity.pdbx_description
1 polymer ?
#
loop_
_entity_poly.entity_id
_entity_poly.type
_entity_poly.pdbx_seq_one_letter_code
_entity_poly.pdbx_strand_id
1 'polypeptide(L)'
;MGDAHDVVAAYWAAAEARDWARFAGLLAEDVVYEGPQTRERVRGRDAYLRFNAEGFPGDWHLEVQRIVGQGSHAASWIQMSEGGEHYPGLCFFDLGSDGRITRITDFWPTPYELPADRAHLVERC
;
A
#
# COMPACT_ATOMS: atom_id res chain seq x y z
N MET A 1 -14.48 -3.85 15.89
CA MET A 1 -13.97 -4.32 14.61
C MET A 1 -14.30 -3.30 13.54
N GLY A 2 -13.29 -2.77 12.90
CA GLY A 2 -13.48 -1.81 11.82
C GLY A 2 -13.88 -2.51 10.53
N ASP A 3 -14.49 -1.77 9.63
CA ASP A 3 -14.67 -2.25 8.26
C ASP A 3 -13.34 -2.19 7.51
N ALA A 4 -13.33 -2.65 6.26
CA ALA A 4 -12.10 -2.71 5.48
C ALA A 4 -11.46 -1.32 5.31
N HIS A 5 -12.28 -0.28 5.14
CA HIS A 5 -11.78 1.10 5.04
C HIS A 5 -10.97 1.47 6.29
N ASP A 6 -11.52 1.23 7.47
CA ASP A 6 -10.90 1.63 8.72
C ASP A 6 -9.62 0.85 9.01
N VAL A 7 -9.61 -0.43 8.68
CA VAL A 7 -8.42 -1.27 8.84
C VAL A 7 -7.29 -0.77 7.95
N VAL A 8 -7.59 -0.43 6.70
CA VAL A 8 -6.58 0.07 5.76
C VAL A 8 -6.09 1.46 6.19
N ALA A 9 -6.98 2.32 6.71
CA ALA A 9 -6.57 3.61 7.25
C ALA A 9 -5.59 3.42 8.41
N ALA A 10 -5.88 2.49 9.31
CA ALA A 10 -4.99 2.17 10.43
C ALA A 10 -3.64 1.60 9.96
N TYR A 11 -3.67 0.78 8.90
CA TYR A 11 -2.48 0.20 8.30
C TYR A 11 -1.50 1.31 7.85
N TRP A 12 -2.00 2.27 7.07
CA TRP A 12 -1.15 3.36 6.59
C TRP A 12 -0.70 4.28 7.71
N ALA A 13 -1.56 4.54 8.69
CA ALA A 13 -1.18 5.36 9.85
C ALA A 13 -0.07 4.71 10.68
N ALA A 14 -0.14 3.39 10.88
CA ALA A 14 0.89 2.66 11.60
C ALA A 14 2.22 2.67 10.84
N ALA A 15 2.17 2.50 9.50
CA ALA A 15 3.36 2.54 8.66
C ALA A 15 4.01 3.92 8.71
N GLU A 16 3.24 4.99 8.60
CA GLU A 16 3.75 6.36 8.66
C GLU A 16 4.41 6.63 10.02
N ALA A 17 3.81 6.14 11.09
CA ALA A 17 4.33 6.32 12.43
C ALA A 17 5.50 5.38 12.75
N ARG A 18 5.81 4.43 11.86
CA ARG A 18 6.79 3.36 12.12
C ARG A 18 6.41 2.54 13.36
N ASP A 19 5.12 2.46 13.64
CA ASP A 19 4.59 1.69 14.76
C ASP A 19 4.38 0.25 14.29
N TRP A 20 5.47 -0.49 14.25
CA TRP A 20 5.47 -1.83 13.68
C TRP A 20 4.69 -2.84 14.51
N ALA A 21 4.57 -2.61 15.83
CA ALA A 21 3.73 -3.47 16.67
C ALA A 21 2.26 -3.34 16.29
N ARG A 22 1.79 -2.11 16.09
CA ARG A 22 0.41 -1.86 15.66
C ARG A 22 0.17 -2.36 14.24
N PHE A 23 1.13 -2.12 13.36
CA PHE A 23 1.09 -2.59 11.98
C PHE A 23 0.91 -4.11 11.95
N ALA A 24 1.72 -4.83 12.71
CA ALA A 24 1.64 -6.30 12.78
C ALA A 24 0.29 -6.78 13.29
N GLY A 25 -0.31 -6.05 14.24
CA GLY A 25 -1.61 -6.42 14.82
C GLY A 25 -2.77 -6.35 13.83
N LEU A 26 -2.60 -5.64 12.70
CA LEU A 26 -3.61 -5.55 11.65
C LEU A 26 -3.51 -6.68 10.63
N LEU A 27 -2.45 -7.49 10.69
CA LEU A 27 -2.15 -8.52 9.69
C LEU A 27 -2.52 -9.90 10.22
N ALA A 28 -3.08 -10.74 9.35
CA ALA A 28 -3.24 -12.15 9.67
C ALA A 28 -1.85 -12.80 9.74
N GLU A 29 -1.74 -13.87 10.54
CA GLU A 29 -0.46 -14.57 10.69
C GLU A 29 0.06 -15.10 9.35
N ASP A 30 -0.84 -15.54 8.47
CA ASP A 30 -0.51 -16.10 7.17
C ASP A 30 -0.70 -15.10 6.01
N VAL A 31 -0.64 -13.81 6.28
CA VAL A 31 -0.79 -12.77 5.25
C VAL A 31 0.18 -13.00 4.09
N VAL A 32 -0.30 -12.70 2.88
CA VAL A 32 0.54 -12.77 1.67
C VAL A 32 0.57 -11.40 1.01
N TYR A 33 1.76 -10.91 0.77
CA TYR A 33 2.00 -9.68 0.03
C TYR A 33 2.53 -10.01 -1.37
N GLU A 34 2.05 -9.30 -2.37
CA GLU A 34 2.56 -9.42 -3.73
C GLU A 34 2.77 -8.06 -4.35
N GLY A 35 3.93 -7.87 -4.99
CA GLY A 35 4.24 -6.70 -5.79
C GLY A 35 4.42 -7.14 -7.24
N PRO A 36 3.36 -7.12 -8.06
CA PRO A 36 3.43 -7.68 -9.41
C PRO A 36 4.47 -7.03 -10.32
N GLN A 37 4.76 -5.75 -10.13
CA GLN A 37 5.71 -5.04 -11.00
C GLN A 37 7.14 -5.58 -10.84
N THR A 38 7.51 -5.99 -9.63
CA THR A 38 8.84 -6.55 -9.36
C THR A 38 8.80 -8.06 -9.24
N ARG A 39 7.58 -8.65 -9.28
CA ARG A 39 7.35 -10.09 -9.09
C ARG A 39 7.80 -10.56 -7.72
N GLU A 40 7.67 -9.70 -6.72
CA GLU A 40 7.98 -10.05 -5.34
C GLU A 40 6.77 -10.68 -4.66
N ARG A 41 7.04 -11.61 -3.75
CA ARG A 41 6.03 -12.18 -2.87
C ARG A 41 6.64 -12.38 -1.50
N VAL A 42 5.88 -12.00 -0.46
CA VAL A 42 6.29 -12.21 0.93
C VAL A 42 5.17 -12.96 1.62
N ARG A 43 5.50 -14.08 2.27
CA ARG A 43 4.53 -14.91 2.97
C ARG A 43 4.75 -14.82 4.47
N GLY A 44 3.66 -14.57 5.19
CA GLY A 44 3.64 -14.56 6.63
C GLY A 44 3.88 -13.18 7.24
N ARG A 45 3.26 -12.98 8.39
CA ARG A 45 3.28 -11.69 9.08
C ARG A 45 4.69 -11.27 9.47
N ASP A 46 5.48 -12.18 10.04
CA ASP A 46 6.83 -11.81 10.49
C ASP A 46 7.73 -11.44 9.33
N ALA A 47 7.64 -12.16 8.21
CA ALA A 47 8.42 -11.85 7.02
C ALA A 47 7.99 -10.51 6.42
N TYR A 48 6.68 -10.25 6.37
CA TYR A 48 6.17 -8.99 5.83
C TYR A 48 6.54 -7.80 6.73
N LEU A 49 6.52 -8.00 8.04
CA LEU A 49 6.96 -6.97 8.98
C LEU A 49 8.42 -6.60 8.74
N ARG A 50 9.29 -7.59 8.59
CA ARG A 50 10.71 -7.38 8.28
C ARG A 50 10.88 -6.69 6.93
N PHE A 51 10.10 -7.09 5.93
CA PHE A 51 10.14 -6.49 4.61
C PHE A 51 9.91 -4.98 4.70
N ASN A 52 8.90 -4.56 5.47
CA ASN A 52 8.58 -3.14 5.63
C ASN A 52 9.58 -2.40 6.52
N ALA A 53 9.98 -3.00 7.63
CA ALA A 53 10.86 -2.35 8.60
C ALA A 53 12.31 -2.25 8.12
N GLU A 54 12.77 -3.23 7.35
CA GLU A 54 14.17 -3.31 6.92
C GLU A 54 14.37 -3.01 5.44
N GLY A 55 13.35 -3.26 4.61
CA GLY A 55 13.48 -3.17 3.16
C GLY A 55 13.42 -1.76 2.59
N PHE A 56 12.94 -0.80 3.37
CA PHE A 56 12.75 0.57 2.89
C PHE A 56 13.39 1.56 3.87
N PRO A 57 14.70 1.61 3.91
CA PRO A 57 15.40 2.62 4.73
C PRO A 57 15.18 4.00 4.12
N GLY A 58 15.35 5.02 4.93
CA GLY A 58 15.21 6.39 4.48
C GLY A 58 14.08 7.11 5.20
N ASP A 59 13.95 8.38 4.87
CA ASP A 59 12.99 9.28 5.51
C ASP A 59 11.78 9.49 4.61
N TRP A 60 11.07 8.40 4.32
CA TRP A 60 9.86 8.48 3.51
C TRP A 60 8.63 8.79 4.38
N HIS A 61 7.66 9.45 3.75
CA HIS A 61 6.39 9.79 4.36
C HIS A 61 5.25 9.34 3.47
N LEU A 62 4.14 8.95 4.09
CA LEU A 62 2.96 8.45 3.39
C LEU A 62 1.77 9.37 3.68
N GLU A 63 1.04 9.70 2.62
CA GLU A 63 -0.19 10.46 2.74
C GLU A 63 -1.29 9.72 1.99
N VAL A 64 -2.38 9.42 2.68
CA VAL A 64 -3.53 8.75 2.07
C VAL A 64 -4.29 9.76 1.21
N GLN A 65 -4.47 9.43 -0.07
CA GLN A 65 -5.26 10.23 -0.99
C GLN A 65 -6.70 9.75 -1.01
N ARG A 66 -6.91 8.43 -1.03
CA ARG A 66 -8.24 7.84 -1.06
C ARG A 66 -8.21 6.40 -0.58
N ILE A 67 -9.22 6.02 0.17
CA ILE A 67 -9.47 4.61 0.51
C ILE A 67 -10.92 4.32 0.15
N VAL A 68 -11.14 3.21 -0.53
CA VAL A 68 -12.49 2.69 -0.79
C VAL A 68 -12.57 1.30 -0.19
N GLY A 69 -13.70 0.97 0.42
CA GLY A 69 -13.89 -0.34 1.04
C GLY A 69 -15.29 -0.86 0.76
N GLN A 70 -15.40 -2.17 0.59
CA GLN A 70 -16.66 -2.85 0.41
C GLN A 70 -16.52 -4.28 0.96
N GLY A 71 -17.30 -4.59 1.97
CA GLY A 71 -17.23 -5.90 2.61
C GLY A 71 -15.84 -6.14 3.19
N SER A 72 -15.20 -7.23 2.77
CA SER A 72 -13.87 -7.61 3.22
C SER A 72 -12.76 -7.16 2.26
N HIS A 73 -13.06 -6.23 1.35
CA HIS A 73 -12.11 -5.76 0.34
C HIS A 73 -11.93 -4.26 0.45
N ALA A 74 -10.72 -3.79 0.18
CA ALA A 74 -10.45 -2.36 0.13
C ALA A 74 -9.34 -2.08 -0.87
N ALA A 75 -9.32 -0.85 -1.36
CA ALA A 75 -8.24 -0.34 -2.19
C ALA A 75 -7.84 1.03 -1.66
N SER A 76 -6.57 1.35 -1.78
CA SER A 76 -6.06 2.65 -1.36
C SER A 76 -5.19 3.27 -2.43
N TRP A 77 -5.25 4.59 -2.49
CA TRP A 77 -4.33 5.42 -3.25
C TRP A 77 -3.58 6.25 -2.23
N ILE A 78 -2.26 6.11 -2.21
CA ILE A 78 -1.40 6.88 -1.31
C ILE A 78 -0.35 7.62 -2.12
N GLN A 79 0.24 8.62 -1.49
CA GLN A 79 1.40 9.31 -2.03
C GLN A 79 2.54 9.12 -1.05
N MET A 80 3.65 8.58 -1.53
CA MET A 80 4.88 8.51 -0.76
C MET A 80 5.77 9.67 -1.18
N SER A 81 6.40 10.32 -0.22
CA SER A 81 7.38 11.35 -0.50
C SER A 81 8.69 11.06 0.20
N GLU A 82 9.78 11.38 -0.46
CA GLU A 82 11.12 11.21 0.11
C GLU A 82 12.06 12.13 -0.65
N GLY A 83 12.76 13.00 0.09
CA GLY A 83 13.77 13.87 -0.49
C GLY A 83 13.26 14.78 -1.61
N GLY A 84 12.01 15.21 -1.53
CA GLY A 84 11.41 16.07 -2.57
C GLY A 84 10.78 15.29 -3.72
N GLU A 85 10.99 13.99 -3.79
CA GLU A 85 10.37 13.13 -4.79
C GLU A 85 9.02 12.63 -4.29
N HIS A 86 8.08 12.40 -5.21
CA HIS A 86 6.74 11.92 -4.91
C HIS A 86 6.41 10.71 -5.77
N TYR A 87 5.84 9.67 -5.13
CA TYR A 87 5.52 8.42 -5.79
C TYR A 87 4.09 8.01 -5.45
N PRO A 88 3.21 7.77 -6.44
CA PRO A 88 1.89 7.22 -6.15
C PRO A 88 1.98 5.73 -5.86
N GLY A 89 1.16 5.25 -4.95
CA GLY A 89 1.03 3.83 -4.66
C GLY A 89 -0.42 3.42 -4.67
N LEU A 90 -0.73 2.29 -5.29
CA LEU A 90 -2.08 1.72 -5.35
C LEU A 90 -2.02 0.33 -4.74
N CYS A 91 -2.82 0.12 -3.70
CA CYS A 91 -2.80 -1.14 -2.96
C CYS A 91 -4.19 -1.71 -2.83
N PHE A 92 -4.30 -3.01 -2.98
CA PHE A 92 -5.54 -3.76 -2.82
C PHE A 92 -5.40 -4.69 -1.63
N PHE A 93 -6.45 -4.78 -0.82
CA PHE A 93 -6.43 -5.52 0.44
C PHE A 93 -7.62 -6.45 0.52
N ASP A 94 -7.37 -7.66 0.99
CA ASP A 94 -8.42 -8.60 1.38
C ASP A 94 -8.31 -8.84 2.89
N LEU A 95 -9.44 -8.88 3.57
CA LEU A 95 -9.52 -9.15 4.99
C LEU A 95 -10.14 -10.51 5.25
N GLY A 96 -9.67 -11.18 6.30
CA GLY A 96 -10.28 -12.41 6.76
C GLY A 96 -11.51 -12.14 7.63
N SER A 97 -12.17 -13.21 8.06
CA SER A 97 -13.38 -13.12 8.86
C SER A 97 -13.14 -12.45 10.23
N ASP A 98 -11.92 -12.42 10.72
CA ASP A 98 -11.54 -11.75 11.96
C ASP A 98 -11.18 -10.28 11.77
N GLY A 99 -11.29 -9.77 10.53
CA GLY A 99 -10.99 -8.38 10.22
C GLY A 99 -9.52 -8.07 10.00
N ARG A 100 -8.64 -9.08 10.04
CA ARG A 100 -7.22 -8.88 9.76
C ARG A 100 -6.94 -9.04 8.28
N ILE A 101 -5.91 -8.34 7.82
CA ILE A 101 -5.51 -8.34 6.42
C ILE A 101 -4.87 -9.68 6.07
N THR A 102 -5.42 -10.36 5.05
CA THR A 102 -4.93 -11.66 4.61
C THR A 102 -4.13 -11.58 3.31
N ARG A 103 -4.38 -10.55 2.48
CA ARG A 103 -3.67 -10.39 1.22
C ARG A 103 -3.51 -8.91 0.89
N ILE A 104 -2.34 -8.57 0.38
CA ILE A 104 -2.02 -7.22 -0.08
C ILE A 104 -1.40 -7.33 -1.47
N THR A 105 -1.93 -6.57 -2.42
CA THR A 105 -1.37 -6.47 -3.76
C THR A 105 -1.02 -5.00 -4.00
N ASP A 106 0.23 -4.74 -4.35
CA ASP A 106 0.83 -3.42 -4.28
C ASP A 106 1.37 -3.02 -5.64
N PHE A 107 1.05 -1.80 -6.08
CA PHE A 107 1.52 -1.25 -7.35
C PHE A 107 2.11 0.13 -7.10
N TRP A 108 3.27 0.38 -7.70
CA TRP A 108 3.95 1.68 -7.63
C TRP A 108 4.21 2.17 -9.04
N PRO A 109 3.22 2.80 -9.72
CA PRO A 109 3.36 3.22 -11.11
C PRO A 109 4.51 4.21 -11.28
N THR A 110 5.27 4.04 -12.36
CA THR A 110 6.33 4.97 -12.73
C THR A 110 5.84 5.84 -13.88
N PRO A 111 5.98 7.17 -13.81
CA PRO A 111 5.61 8.04 -14.92
C PRO A 111 6.37 7.69 -16.19
N TYR A 112 5.75 7.90 -17.33
CA TYR A 112 6.39 7.70 -18.63
C TYR A 112 5.91 8.78 -19.60
N GLU A 113 6.60 8.90 -20.73
CA GLU A 113 6.33 9.95 -21.70
C GLU A 113 4.94 9.80 -22.32
N LEU A 114 4.26 10.93 -22.51
CA LEU A 114 3.00 10.95 -23.23
C LEU A 114 3.23 10.52 -24.68
N PRO A 115 2.51 9.50 -25.18
CA PRO A 115 2.62 9.12 -26.57
C PRO A 115 2.29 10.28 -27.52
N ALA A 116 3.15 10.48 -28.52
CA ALA A 116 3.04 11.61 -29.42
C ALA A 116 1.76 11.61 -30.25
N ASP A 117 1.22 10.44 -30.53
CA ASP A 117 0.04 10.28 -31.38
C ASP A 117 -1.25 10.80 -30.74
N ARG A 118 -1.26 11.01 -29.43
CA ARG A 118 -2.42 11.55 -28.73
C ARG A 118 -2.15 12.87 -28.00
N ALA A 119 -0.95 13.41 -28.14
CA ALA A 119 -0.57 14.64 -27.43
C ALA A 119 -1.49 15.81 -27.76
N HIS A 120 -1.98 15.88 -29.00
CA HIS A 120 -2.86 16.98 -29.45
C HIS A 120 -4.29 16.88 -28.92
N LEU A 121 -4.64 15.79 -28.25
CA LEU A 121 -5.99 15.53 -27.75
C LEU A 121 -6.12 15.74 -26.23
N VAL A 122 -5.02 16.03 -25.55
CA VAL A 122 -5.01 16.12 -24.09
C VAL A 122 -4.33 17.39 -23.61
N GLU A 123 -4.66 17.77 -22.38
CA GLU A 123 -3.94 18.81 -21.68
C GLU A 123 -2.91 18.16 -20.75
N ARG A 124 -1.85 18.88 -20.44
CA ARG A 124 -0.86 18.41 -19.47
C ARG A 124 -1.24 18.92 -18.09
N CYS A 125 -1.12 18.06 -17.08
CA CYS A 125 -1.43 18.42 -15.70
C CYS A 125 -0.20 18.33 -14.81
#